data_7957215603f68be796ad0a1b1ee269ec
#
_entry.id   7957215603f68be796ad0a1b1ee269ec
#
_cell.length_a   1.000
_cell.length_b   1.000
_cell.length_c   1.000
_cell.angle_alpha   90.00
_cell.angle_beta   90.00
_cell.angle_gamma   90.00
#
_symmetry.space_group_name_H-M   'P 1'
#
loop_
_entity.id
_entity.type
_entity.pdbx_description
1 polymer ?
#
loop_
_entity_poly.entity_id
_entity_poly.type
_entity_poly.pdbx_seq_one_letter_code
_entity_poly.pdbx_strand_id
1 'polypeptide(L)'
;SFPTRRSSDLTKATIKGLILDLLQDPHYIGSQIEPIKLILANTFHLYLRPGSKIVQAAGGLHQFENWKDGLILTDSGGFQVFSLGLANQKFNDQKHTHKVGIKLTEEGVKFRSPYDGSKHIFTPENVVDTQCELGSDIMMVLDVCSPAGSDKKTIEKHIAMTHRRAKRAFEHFKPKYEEARGVLFPIVQGGSYLDLRTQSAEYLSQFAWDGIAIGGVSVGESRELIEQVKIGRAHV
;
A
#
# COMPACT_ATOMS: atom_id res chain seq x y z
N SER A 1 -21.43 11.76 17.01
CA SER A 1 -20.14 11.08 16.78
C SER A 1 -20.16 10.50 15.38
N PHE A 2 -19.43 11.10 14.46
CA PHE A 2 -19.21 10.52 13.15
C PHE A 2 -18.43 9.22 13.34
N PRO A 3 -18.84 8.09 12.74
CA PRO A 3 -18.02 6.90 12.72
C PRO A 3 -16.73 7.25 11.96
N THR A 4 -15.60 7.11 12.63
CA THR A 4 -14.29 7.18 11.98
C THR A 4 -14.24 6.05 10.96
N ARG A 5 -14.60 6.35 9.71
CA ARG A 5 -14.40 5.42 8.60
C ARG A 5 -12.90 5.19 8.48
N ARG A 6 -12.50 3.94 8.45
CA ARG A 6 -11.10 3.55 8.30
C ARG A 6 -10.62 4.07 6.94
N SER A 7 -9.40 4.57 6.87
CA SER A 7 -8.73 4.98 5.63
C SER A 7 -8.72 3.87 4.55
N SER A 8 -8.96 2.62 4.94
CA SER A 8 -9.15 1.48 4.03
C SER A 8 -10.37 1.59 3.10
N ASP A 9 -11.34 2.44 3.40
CA ASP A 9 -12.53 2.62 2.56
C ASP A 9 -12.27 3.58 1.37
N LEU A 10 -11.15 4.31 1.40
CA LEU A 10 -10.69 5.17 0.31
C LEU A 10 -9.69 4.46 -0.63
N THR A 11 -9.42 3.18 -0.40
CA THR A 11 -8.36 2.40 -1.08
C THR A 11 -8.74 1.80 -2.42
N LYS A 12 -9.94 2.08 -2.91
CA LYS A 12 -10.29 1.76 -4.30
C LYS A 12 -10.26 3.08 -5.06
N ALA A 13 -9.56 3.14 -6.17
CA ALA A 13 -9.52 4.29 -7.08
C ALA A 13 -10.92 4.80 -7.52
N THR A 14 -11.92 4.52 -6.74
CA THR A 14 -13.31 4.92 -6.90
C THR A 14 -13.85 5.26 -5.52
N ILE A 15 -14.02 6.52 -5.25
CA ILE A 15 -14.86 6.98 -4.15
C ILE A 15 -16.30 6.78 -4.62
N LYS A 16 -16.91 5.70 -4.15
CA LYS A 16 -18.30 5.40 -4.54
C LYS A 16 -19.23 6.51 -4.03
N GLY A 17 -19.92 7.16 -4.96
CA GLY A 17 -20.98 8.12 -4.66
C GLY A 17 -20.53 9.56 -4.39
N LEU A 18 -19.25 9.90 -4.58
CA LEU A 18 -18.75 11.26 -4.50
C LEU A 18 -17.88 11.56 -5.73
N ILE A 19 -18.03 12.75 -6.27
CA ILE A 19 -17.10 13.33 -7.25
C ILE A 19 -15.90 13.85 -6.46
N LEU A 20 -14.68 13.59 -6.93
CA LEU A 20 -13.45 13.98 -6.20
C LEU A 20 -13.36 15.48 -5.93
N ASP A 21 -13.84 16.32 -6.87
CA ASP A 21 -13.90 17.77 -6.71
C ASP A 21 -14.65 18.20 -5.43
N LEU A 22 -15.67 17.44 -5.01
CA LEU A 22 -16.42 17.72 -3.79
C LEU A 22 -15.62 17.55 -2.50
N LEU A 23 -14.53 16.78 -2.55
CA LEU A 23 -13.63 16.58 -1.40
C LEU A 23 -12.69 17.78 -1.19
N GLN A 24 -12.59 18.66 -2.17
CA GLN A 24 -11.76 19.84 -2.15
C GLN A 24 -12.57 21.14 -2.07
N ASP A 25 -13.89 21.08 -2.30
CA ASP A 25 -14.76 22.25 -2.27
C ASP A 25 -15.25 22.53 -0.84
N PRO A 26 -14.85 23.68 -0.24
CA PRO A 26 -15.26 24.08 1.11
C PRO A 26 -16.78 24.16 1.31
N HIS A 27 -17.55 24.37 0.24
CA HIS A 27 -19.01 24.41 0.30
C HIS A 27 -19.61 23.05 0.69
N TYR A 28 -19.02 21.95 0.20
CA TYR A 28 -19.49 20.60 0.46
C TYR A 28 -18.91 19.97 1.71
N ILE A 29 -17.62 20.23 2.00
CA ILE A 29 -16.95 19.68 3.19
C ILE A 29 -17.17 20.52 4.45
N GLY A 30 -17.68 21.74 4.30
CA GLY A 30 -17.86 22.71 5.39
C GLY A 30 -16.64 23.65 5.54
N SER A 31 -16.92 24.93 5.77
CA SER A 31 -15.89 25.99 5.81
C SER A 31 -14.85 25.84 6.93
N GLN A 32 -15.08 24.97 7.91
CA GLN A 32 -14.14 24.69 9.02
C GLN A 32 -13.31 23.42 8.81
N ILE A 33 -13.50 22.72 7.70
CA ILE A 33 -12.77 21.49 7.35
C ILE A 33 -11.79 21.85 6.25
N GLU A 34 -10.50 21.58 6.46
CA GLU A 34 -9.51 21.74 5.40
C GLU A 34 -9.77 20.76 4.26
N PRO A 35 -9.64 21.19 2.99
CA PRO A 35 -9.75 20.32 1.85
C PRO A 35 -8.80 19.11 1.95
N ILE A 36 -9.25 17.96 1.49
CA ILE A 36 -8.41 16.75 1.42
C ILE A 36 -7.32 17.00 0.39
N LYS A 37 -6.06 16.89 0.84
CA LYS A 37 -4.87 17.11 0.00
C LYS A 37 -4.14 15.83 -0.40
N LEU A 38 -4.49 14.71 0.20
CA LEU A 38 -3.87 13.41 -0.07
C LEU A 38 -4.93 12.33 -0.15
N ILE A 39 -4.95 11.62 -1.26
CA ILE A 39 -5.78 10.42 -1.44
C ILE A 39 -4.90 9.19 -1.61
N LEU A 40 -5.47 8.00 -1.32
CA LEU A 40 -4.79 6.73 -1.52
C LEU A 40 -5.46 5.97 -2.67
N ALA A 41 -4.67 5.57 -3.66
CA ALA A 41 -5.09 4.69 -4.75
C ALA A 41 -4.45 3.30 -4.59
N ASN A 42 -5.17 2.28 -5.04
CA ASN A 42 -4.75 0.91 -4.84
C ASN A 42 -4.10 0.31 -6.09
N THR A 43 -2.80 0.06 -6.02
CA THR A 43 -2.00 -0.48 -7.13
C THR A 43 -2.52 -1.82 -7.64
N PHE A 44 -2.90 -2.75 -6.76
CA PHE A 44 -3.41 -4.05 -7.19
C PHE A 44 -4.65 -3.94 -8.07
N HIS A 45 -5.62 -3.11 -7.69
CA HIS A 45 -6.84 -2.92 -8.47
C HIS A 45 -6.56 -2.21 -9.78
N LEU A 46 -5.77 -1.15 -9.76
CA LEU A 46 -5.42 -0.36 -10.95
C LEU A 46 -4.57 -1.16 -11.94
N TYR A 47 -3.64 -1.99 -11.45
CA TYR A 47 -2.86 -2.90 -12.26
C TYR A 47 -3.73 -3.91 -13.03
N LEU A 48 -4.75 -4.46 -12.36
CA LEU A 48 -5.67 -5.41 -12.99
C LEU A 48 -6.71 -4.73 -13.87
N ARG A 49 -7.24 -3.58 -13.44
CA ARG A 49 -8.25 -2.81 -14.18
C ARG A 49 -8.17 -1.32 -13.82
N PRO A 50 -7.97 -0.43 -14.79
CA PRO A 50 -7.92 -0.67 -16.23
C PRO A 50 -6.57 -1.21 -16.73
N GLY A 51 -5.53 -1.22 -15.90
CA GLY A 51 -4.14 -1.48 -16.22
C GLY A 51 -3.31 -0.19 -16.20
N SER A 52 -2.10 -0.25 -15.64
CA SER A 52 -1.23 0.91 -15.44
C SER A 52 -0.87 1.62 -16.76
N LYS A 53 -0.71 0.88 -17.85
CA LYS A 53 -0.43 1.45 -19.16
C LYS A 53 -1.58 2.31 -19.71
N ILE A 54 -2.84 1.94 -19.43
CA ILE A 54 -4.00 2.75 -19.83
C ILE A 54 -4.03 4.04 -19.01
N VAL A 55 -3.78 3.98 -17.72
CA VAL A 55 -3.69 5.15 -16.84
C VAL A 55 -2.54 6.06 -17.27
N GLN A 56 -1.36 5.49 -17.59
CA GLN A 56 -0.22 6.22 -18.12
C GLN A 56 -0.56 6.98 -19.41
N ALA A 57 -1.22 6.30 -20.35
CA ALA A 57 -1.63 6.93 -21.63
C ALA A 57 -2.67 8.05 -21.43
N ALA A 58 -3.45 8.00 -20.34
CA ALA A 58 -4.38 9.06 -19.95
C ALA A 58 -3.72 10.22 -19.17
N GLY A 59 -2.38 10.21 -19.02
CA GLY A 59 -1.63 11.25 -18.30
C GLY A 59 -1.41 11.00 -16.81
N GLY A 60 -1.54 9.74 -16.37
CA GLY A 60 -1.42 9.32 -14.97
C GLY A 60 -2.71 9.49 -14.17
N LEU A 61 -2.67 9.07 -12.91
CA LEU A 61 -3.85 9.08 -12.02
C LEU A 61 -4.46 10.45 -11.83
N HIS A 62 -3.65 11.50 -11.74
CA HIS A 62 -4.15 12.86 -11.58
C HIS A 62 -5.11 13.28 -12.71
N GLN A 63 -4.76 12.99 -13.94
CA GLN A 63 -5.64 13.29 -15.09
C GLN A 63 -6.76 12.28 -15.22
N PHE A 64 -6.45 10.99 -14.99
CA PHE A 64 -7.42 9.90 -15.10
C PHE A 64 -8.58 10.04 -14.10
N GLU A 65 -8.30 10.52 -12.89
CA GLU A 65 -9.29 10.71 -11.81
C GLU A 65 -9.77 12.16 -11.68
N ASN A 66 -9.24 13.09 -12.48
CA ASN A 66 -9.48 14.53 -12.34
C ASN A 66 -9.09 15.10 -10.97
N TRP A 67 -8.02 14.55 -10.33
CA TRP A 67 -7.50 15.01 -9.05
C TRP A 67 -6.43 16.07 -9.26
N LYS A 68 -6.78 17.37 -9.13
CA LYS A 68 -5.91 18.50 -9.58
C LYS A 68 -5.02 19.04 -8.46
N ASP A 69 -5.56 19.25 -7.27
CA ASP A 69 -4.95 20.06 -6.22
C ASP A 69 -4.58 19.23 -4.98
N GLY A 70 -3.97 18.07 -5.18
CA GLY A 70 -3.56 17.20 -4.08
C GLY A 70 -2.56 16.15 -4.51
N LEU A 71 -2.10 15.35 -3.56
CA LEU A 71 -1.17 14.26 -3.77
C LEU A 71 -1.93 12.93 -3.86
N ILE A 72 -1.36 11.99 -4.60
CA ILE A 72 -1.83 10.61 -4.67
C ILE A 72 -0.73 9.68 -4.14
N LEU A 73 -1.07 8.95 -3.07
CA LEU A 73 -0.26 7.85 -2.58
C LEU A 73 -0.80 6.55 -3.17
N THR A 74 0.08 5.72 -3.73
CA THR A 74 -0.27 4.35 -4.10
C THR A 74 0.34 3.36 -3.13
N ASP A 75 -0.47 2.39 -2.68
CA ASP A 75 0.04 1.24 -1.96
C ASP A 75 0.82 0.30 -2.90
N SER A 76 1.53 -0.67 -2.34
CA SER A 76 2.25 -1.67 -3.16
C SER A 76 1.34 -2.75 -3.76
N GLY A 77 0.09 -2.82 -3.35
CA GLY A 77 -0.83 -3.92 -3.68
C GLY A 77 -0.56 -5.23 -2.94
N GLY A 78 0.52 -5.32 -2.16
CA GLY A 78 0.93 -6.54 -1.45
C GLY A 78 -0.09 -7.01 -0.42
N PHE A 79 -0.66 -6.08 0.34
CA PHE A 79 -1.69 -6.37 1.34
C PHE A 79 -2.97 -6.92 0.72
N GLN A 80 -3.43 -6.38 -0.42
CA GLN A 80 -4.63 -6.84 -1.10
C GLN A 80 -4.47 -8.26 -1.63
N VAL A 81 -3.32 -8.55 -2.22
CA VAL A 81 -2.99 -9.92 -2.65
C VAL A 81 -3.06 -10.86 -1.45
N PHE A 82 -2.45 -10.48 -0.32
CA PHE A 82 -2.45 -11.29 0.89
C PHE A 82 -3.84 -11.45 1.52
N SER A 83 -4.61 -10.37 1.68
CA SER A 83 -5.93 -10.40 2.31
C SER A 83 -6.96 -11.19 1.52
N LEU A 84 -6.92 -11.11 0.18
CA LEU A 84 -7.75 -11.92 -0.71
C LEU A 84 -7.44 -13.41 -0.60
N GLY A 85 -6.17 -13.77 -0.36
CA GLY A 85 -5.78 -15.17 -0.12
C GLY A 85 -6.33 -15.73 1.19
N LEU A 86 -6.30 -14.96 2.25
CA LEU A 86 -6.87 -15.35 3.55
C LEU A 86 -8.40 -15.45 3.49
N ALA A 87 -9.06 -14.53 2.80
CA ALA A 87 -10.51 -14.56 2.63
C ALA A 87 -10.96 -15.83 1.90
N ASN A 88 -10.24 -16.25 0.85
CA ASN A 88 -10.55 -17.48 0.12
C ASN A 88 -10.33 -18.77 0.93
N GLN A 89 -9.50 -18.73 1.99
CA GLN A 89 -9.35 -19.88 2.89
C GLN A 89 -10.51 -19.99 3.90
N LYS A 90 -11.12 -18.85 4.30
CA LYS A 90 -12.20 -18.80 5.28
C LYS A 90 -13.60 -18.99 4.67
N PHE A 91 -13.79 -18.54 3.43
CA PHE A 91 -15.07 -18.65 2.73
C PHE A 91 -14.97 -19.73 1.64
N ASN A 92 -15.32 -20.96 2.03
CA ASN A 92 -15.52 -22.07 1.08
C ASN A 92 -16.85 -21.86 0.30
N ASP A 93 -17.17 -20.61 -0.05
CA ASP A 93 -18.43 -20.23 -0.65
C ASP A 93 -18.35 -20.32 -2.17
N GLN A 94 -19.26 -21.12 -2.75
CA GLN A 94 -19.31 -21.60 -4.14
C GLN A 94 -19.55 -20.49 -5.19
N LYS A 95 -19.45 -19.20 -4.84
CA LYS A 95 -19.81 -18.07 -5.73
C LYS A 95 -18.66 -17.38 -6.47
N HIS A 96 -17.40 -17.71 -6.18
CA HIS A 96 -16.28 -17.14 -6.93
C HIS A 96 -15.62 -18.22 -7.81
N THR A 97 -15.71 -18.02 -9.10
CA THR A 97 -15.30 -18.97 -10.14
C THR A 97 -13.79 -19.26 -10.21
N HIS A 98 -12.94 -18.47 -9.54
CA HIS A 98 -11.49 -18.67 -9.56
C HIS A 98 -10.89 -18.54 -8.15
N LYS A 99 -10.34 -19.64 -7.62
CA LYS A 99 -9.54 -19.60 -6.38
C LYS A 99 -8.28 -18.76 -6.63
N VAL A 100 -8.16 -17.62 -5.94
CA VAL A 100 -6.95 -16.79 -5.95
C VAL A 100 -5.87 -17.54 -5.17
N GLY A 101 -5.13 -18.40 -5.86
CA GLY A 101 -3.95 -19.08 -5.30
C GLY A 101 -2.85 -18.05 -5.10
N ILE A 102 -2.46 -17.78 -3.84
CA ILE A 102 -1.39 -16.85 -3.51
C ILE A 102 -0.17 -17.63 -3.06
N LYS A 103 1.00 -17.25 -3.59
CA LYS A 103 2.28 -17.79 -3.16
C LYS A 103 3.27 -16.66 -2.90
N LEU A 104 3.61 -16.48 -1.62
CA LEU A 104 4.69 -15.61 -1.19
C LEU A 104 6.03 -16.30 -1.44
N THR A 105 6.94 -15.65 -2.15
CA THR A 105 8.29 -16.12 -2.45
C THR A 105 9.31 -15.01 -2.22
N GLU A 106 10.58 -15.33 -2.21
CA GLU A 106 11.64 -14.32 -2.13
C GLU A 106 11.64 -13.37 -3.34
N GLU A 107 11.30 -13.90 -4.52
CA GLU A 107 11.16 -13.13 -5.76
C GLU A 107 10.05 -12.07 -5.67
N GLY A 108 8.91 -12.44 -5.08
CA GLY A 108 7.73 -11.59 -5.00
C GLY A 108 6.49 -12.34 -4.54
N VAL A 109 5.33 -11.89 -4.99
CA VAL A 109 4.02 -12.47 -4.67
C VAL A 109 3.35 -12.94 -5.95
N LYS A 110 3.17 -14.26 -6.10
CA LYS A 110 2.45 -14.86 -7.23
C LYS A 110 0.97 -14.97 -6.89
N PHE A 111 0.11 -14.56 -7.80
CA PHE A 111 -1.35 -14.61 -7.60
C PHE A 111 -2.10 -14.82 -8.90
N ARG A 112 -3.41 -15.11 -8.78
CA ARG A 112 -4.33 -15.17 -9.92
C ARG A 112 -5.29 -13.99 -9.86
N SER A 113 -5.54 -13.38 -11.00
CA SER A 113 -6.54 -12.34 -11.15
C SER A 113 -7.93 -12.87 -10.75
N PRO A 114 -8.66 -12.14 -9.88
CA PRO A 114 -10.04 -12.52 -9.54
C PRO A 114 -11.02 -12.29 -10.69
N TYR A 115 -10.61 -11.60 -11.75
CA TYR A 115 -11.47 -11.25 -12.88
C TYR A 115 -11.49 -12.33 -13.97
N ASP A 116 -10.31 -12.83 -14.34
CA ASP A 116 -10.11 -13.73 -15.49
C ASP A 116 -9.25 -14.97 -15.16
N GLY A 117 -8.76 -15.08 -13.92
CA GLY A 117 -7.92 -16.20 -13.48
C GLY A 117 -6.49 -16.20 -14.02
N SER A 118 -6.08 -15.17 -14.78
CA SER A 118 -4.71 -15.03 -15.28
C SER A 118 -3.68 -15.02 -14.14
N LYS A 119 -2.48 -15.50 -14.42
CA LYS A 119 -1.38 -15.58 -13.44
C LYS A 119 -0.55 -14.31 -13.49
N HIS A 120 -0.29 -13.75 -12.34
CA HIS A 120 0.52 -12.54 -12.14
C HIS A 120 1.58 -12.76 -11.08
N ILE A 121 2.61 -11.94 -11.14
CA ILE A 121 3.61 -11.81 -10.08
C ILE A 121 3.88 -10.34 -9.80
N PHE A 122 3.81 -9.95 -8.54
CA PHE A 122 4.35 -8.69 -8.04
C PHE A 122 5.75 -8.93 -7.50
N THR A 123 6.73 -8.27 -8.10
CA THR A 123 8.10 -8.18 -7.59
C THR A 123 8.36 -6.75 -7.09
N PRO A 124 9.37 -6.52 -6.25
CA PRO A 124 9.73 -5.16 -5.84
C PRO A 124 9.91 -4.21 -7.01
N GLU A 125 10.49 -4.71 -8.11
CA GLU A 125 10.81 -3.91 -9.29
C GLU A 125 9.55 -3.55 -10.09
N ASN A 126 8.74 -4.55 -10.45
CA ASN A 126 7.57 -4.28 -11.30
C ASN A 126 6.46 -3.52 -10.57
N VAL A 127 6.39 -3.59 -9.24
CA VAL A 127 5.48 -2.77 -8.43
C VAL A 127 5.92 -1.31 -8.45
N VAL A 128 7.22 -1.03 -8.40
CA VAL A 128 7.76 0.33 -8.59
C VAL A 128 7.42 0.84 -9.99
N ASP A 129 7.68 0.04 -11.04
CA ASP A 129 7.35 0.41 -12.42
C ASP A 129 5.88 0.72 -12.60
N THR A 130 5.01 -0.13 -12.04
CA THR A 130 3.55 0.08 -12.08
C THR A 130 3.15 1.41 -11.44
N GLN A 131 3.72 1.74 -10.28
CA GLN A 131 3.41 3.00 -9.58
C GLN A 131 3.97 4.23 -10.33
N CYS A 132 5.14 4.12 -10.97
CA CYS A 132 5.66 5.14 -11.87
C CYS A 132 4.72 5.36 -13.08
N GLU A 133 4.22 4.29 -13.69
CA GLU A 133 3.25 4.36 -14.79
C GLU A 133 1.91 4.98 -14.36
N LEU A 134 1.49 4.72 -13.11
CA LEU A 134 0.31 5.35 -12.53
C LEU A 134 0.53 6.86 -12.27
N GLY A 135 1.77 7.34 -12.22
CA GLY A 135 2.08 8.73 -11.93
C GLY A 135 1.80 9.12 -10.48
N SER A 136 2.11 8.22 -9.55
CA SER A 136 1.94 8.42 -8.11
C SER A 136 2.91 9.46 -7.57
N ASP A 137 2.47 10.29 -6.61
CA ASP A 137 3.37 11.22 -5.90
C ASP A 137 4.12 10.54 -4.77
N ILE A 138 3.49 9.57 -4.10
CA ILE A 138 4.12 8.74 -3.06
C ILE A 138 3.87 7.27 -3.41
N MET A 139 4.94 6.53 -3.62
CA MET A 139 4.93 5.11 -3.96
C MET A 139 5.38 4.28 -2.77
N MET A 140 4.78 3.10 -2.55
CA MET A 140 5.16 2.20 -1.46
C MET A 140 5.93 0.99 -1.97
N VAL A 141 6.99 0.60 -1.24
CA VAL A 141 7.69 -0.66 -1.51
C VAL A 141 6.77 -1.86 -1.28
N LEU A 142 7.03 -2.96 -1.99
CA LEU A 142 6.33 -4.23 -1.79
C LEU A 142 6.78 -4.89 -0.49
N ASP A 143 6.04 -4.68 0.58
CA ASP A 143 6.28 -5.23 1.90
C ASP A 143 5.61 -6.60 2.13
N VAL A 144 5.88 -7.18 3.29
CA VAL A 144 5.19 -8.37 3.80
C VAL A 144 4.51 -8.01 5.11
N CYS A 145 3.21 -7.75 5.05
CA CYS A 145 2.40 -7.51 6.24
C CYS A 145 2.08 -8.83 6.95
N SER A 146 2.45 -8.93 8.22
CA SER A 146 2.08 -10.09 9.07
C SER A 146 0.65 -9.94 9.58
N PRO A 147 -0.14 -11.03 9.67
CA PRO A 147 -1.43 -11.00 10.36
C PRO A 147 -1.28 -10.61 11.83
N ALA A 148 -2.32 -9.98 12.41
CA ALA A 148 -2.38 -9.75 13.85
C ALA A 148 -2.26 -11.09 14.59
N GLY A 149 -1.50 -11.09 15.69
CA GLY A 149 -1.27 -12.28 16.52
C GLY A 149 -0.23 -13.24 15.95
N SER A 150 0.48 -12.89 14.88
CA SER A 150 1.63 -13.68 14.42
C SER A 150 2.71 -13.75 15.50
N ASP A 151 3.36 -14.92 15.62
CA ASP A 151 4.48 -15.12 16.54
C ASP A 151 5.72 -14.30 16.09
N LYS A 152 6.60 -14.00 17.05
CA LYS A 152 7.78 -13.16 16.82
C LYS A 152 8.67 -13.69 15.70
N LYS A 153 8.91 -15.00 15.64
CA LYS A 153 9.76 -15.63 14.62
C LYS A 153 9.20 -15.49 13.21
N THR A 154 7.88 -15.56 13.08
CA THR A 154 7.19 -15.31 11.79
C THR A 154 7.36 -13.86 11.36
N ILE A 155 7.18 -12.91 12.30
CA ILE A 155 7.35 -11.48 12.02
C ILE A 155 8.79 -11.17 11.64
N GLU A 156 9.80 -11.71 12.33
CA GLU A 156 11.22 -11.59 11.98
C GLU A 156 11.51 -12.01 10.53
N LYS A 157 10.96 -13.14 10.10
CA LYS A 157 11.10 -13.61 8.71
C LYS A 157 10.47 -12.63 7.71
N HIS A 158 9.29 -12.10 8.03
CA HIS A 158 8.58 -11.16 7.16
C HIS A 158 9.32 -9.82 7.08
N ILE A 159 9.86 -9.33 8.19
CA ILE A 159 10.71 -8.12 8.21
C ILE A 159 11.94 -8.32 7.34
N ALA A 160 12.67 -9.41 7.52
CA ALA A 160 13.85 -9.70 6.73
C ALA A 160 13.55 -9.75 5.22
N MET A 161 12.41 -10.30 4.82
CA MET A 161 11.95 -10.31 3.44
C MET A 161 11.57 -8.89 2.97
N THR A 162 10.85 -8.12 3.79
CA THR A 162 10.50 -6.73 3.50
C THR A 162 11.75 -5.87 3.29
N HIS A 163 12.78 -6.04 4.12
CA HIS A 163 14.04 -5.32 4.01
C HIS A 163 14.78 -5.63 2.69
N ARG A 164 14.88 -6.90 2.31
CA ARG A 164 15.50 -7.28 1.02
C ARG A 164 14.72 -6.73 -0.17
N ARG A 165 13.39 -6.75 -0.10
CA ARG A 165 12.52 -6.16 -1.13
C ARG A 165 12.65 -4.64 -1.19
N ALA A 166 12.71 -3.96 -0.03
CA ALA A 166 12.93 -2.53 0.03
C ALA A 166 14.25 -2.14 -0.62
N LYS A 167 15.34 -2.85 -0.32
CA LYS A 167 16.65 -2.63 -0.96
C LYS A 167 16.57 -2.80 -2.48
N ARG A 168 15.96 -3.88 -2.97
CA ARG A 168 15.77 -4.11 -4.41
C ARG A 168 14.96 -3.01 -5.08
N ALA A 169 13.86 -2.60 -4.45
CA ALA A 169 13.01 -1.50 -4.93
C ALA A 169 13.80 -0.19 -4.99
N PHE A 170 14.59 0.12 -3.96
CA PHE A 170 15.44 1.31 -3.92
C PHE A 170 16.47 1.32 -5.06
N GLU A 171 17.21 0.22 -5.24
CA GLU A 171 18.22 0.09 -6.29
C GLU A 171 17.60 0.19 -7.70
N HIS A 172 16.39 -0.36 -7.87
CA HIS A 172 15.65 -0.30 -9.13
C HIS A 172 15.09 1.10 -9.42
N PHE A 173 14.65 1.83 -8.40
CA PHE A 173 14.07 3.16 -8.52
C PHE A 173 15.13 4.25 -8.71
N LYS A 174 16.30 4.11 -8.07
CA LYS A 174 17.36 5.11 -8.08
C LYS A 174 17.70 5.69 -9.47
N PRO A 175 17.86 4.91 -10.55
CA PRO A 175 18.14 5.47 -11.88
C PRO A 175 16.94 6.18 -12.51
N LYS A 176 15.74 6.03 -11.97
CA LYS A 176 14.49 6.62 -12.48
C LYS A 176 14.06 7.85 -11.67
N TYR A 177 14.76 8.14 -10.59
CA TYR A 177 14.36 9.16 -9.60
C TYR A 177 14.08 10.52 -10.23
N GLU A 178 14.98 11.00 -11.09
CA GLU A 178 14.86 12.32 -11.72
C GLU A 178 13.71 12.40 -12.75
N GLU A 179 13.30 11.27 -13.32
CA GLU A 179 12.22 11.20 -14.32
C GLU A 179 10.87 10.86 -13.70
N ALA A 180 10.87 10.28 -12.50
CA ALA A 180 9.66 9.90 -11.80
C ALA A 180 8.93 11.14 -11.27
N ARG A 181 7.58 11.11 -11.36
CA ARG A 181 6.77 12.17 -10.74
C ARG A 181 6.90 12.23 -9.22
N GLY A 182 7.03 11.07 -8.58
CA GLY A 182 6.94 10.94 -7.14
C GLY A 182 8.14 10.26 -6.50
N VAL A 183 8.02 10.00 -5.22
CA VAL A 183 9.06 9.47 -4.34
C VAL A 183 8.68 8.08 -3.81
N LEU A 184 9.69 7.29 -3.46
CA LEU A 184 9.50 5.90 -2.98
C LEU A 184 9.71 5.81 -1.47
N PHE A 185 8.70 5.33 -0.74
CA PHE A 185 8.73 5.15 0.70
C PHE A 185 8.86 3.67 1.07
N PRO A 186 9.84 3.29 1.91
CA PRO A 186 9.88 1.99 2.57
C PRO A 186 8.89 1.95 3.72
N ILE A 187 8.61 0.75 4.23
CA ILE A 187 7.61 0.52 5.26
C ILE A 187 8.25 -0.16 6.46
N VAL A 188 8.26 0.50 7.62
CA VAL A 188 8.65 -0.11 8.89
C VAL A 188 7.62 -1.15 9.29
N GLN A 189 8.06 -2.38 9.49
CA GLN A 189 7.28 -3.51 9.96
C GLN A 189 7.74 -3.92 11.37
N GLY A 190 7.03 -4.86 12.02
CA GLY A 190 7.41 -5.35 13.36
C GLY A 190 6.22 -5.76 14.22
N GLY A 191 4.98 -5.63 13.71
CA GLY A 191 3.76 -5.91 14.47
C GLY A 191 3.76 -5.14 15.80
N SER A 192 3.46 -5.82 16.88
CA SER A 192 3.46 -5.28 18.25
C SER A 192 4.82 -5.35 18.97
N TYR A 193 5.86 -5.91 18.33
CA TYR A 193 7.18 -6.07 18.95
C TYR A 193 8.04 -4.84 18.72
N LEU A 194 8.24 -4.02 19.76
CA LEU A 194 8.96 -2.75 19.66
C LEU A 194 10.42 -2.93 19.22
N ASP A 195 11.10 -3.95 19.74
CA ASP A 195 12.47 -4.30 19.34
C ASP A 195 12.59 -4.60 17.85
N LEU A 196 11.63 -5.33 17.28
CA LEU A 196 11.61 -5.62 15.85
C LEU A 196 11.29 -4.36 15.01
N ARG A 197 10.45 -3.47 15.53
CA ARG A 197 10.15 -2.19 14.88
C ARG A 197 11.39 -1.28 14.85
N THR A 198 12.11 -1.22 15.98
CA THR A 198 13.37 -0.48 16.06
C THR A 198 14.39 -1.02 15.06
N GLN A 199 14.61 -2.33 15.01
CA GLN A 199 15.48 -2.96 14.02
C GLN A 199 15.06 -2.65 12.58
N SER A 200 13.76 -2.63 12.31
CA SER A 200 13.24 -2.32 10.98
C SER A 200 13.50 -0.85 10.62
N ALA A 201 13.29 0.08 11.54
CA ALA A 201 13.58 1.48 11.33
C ALA A 201 15.08 1.74 11.12
N GLU A 202 15.94 1.17 11.96
CA GLU A 202 17.39 1.29 11.85
C GLU A 202 17.94 0.74 10.53
N TYR A 203 17.42 -0.41 10.08
CA TYR A 203 17.81 -0.96 8.78
C TYR A 203 17.42 -0.03 7.63
N LEU A 204 16.18 0.44 7.62
CA LEU A 204 15.66 1.27 6.53
C LEU A 204 16.33 2.66 6.52
N SER A 205 16.69 3.22 7.67
CA SER A 205 17.36 4.52 7.76
C SER A 205 18.79 4.54 7.19
N GLN A 206 19.37 3.38 6.85
CA GLN A 206 20.67 3.30 6.17
C GLN A 206 20.61 3.74 4.69
N PHE A 207 19.42 3.92 4.14
CA PHE A 207 19.19 4.33 2.76
C PHE A 207 18.64 5.75 2.71
N ALA A 208 18.97 6.52 1.68
CA ALA A 208 18.47 7.88 1.49
C ALA A 208 17.04 7.87 0.88
N TRP A 209 16.04 7.56 1.71
CA TRP A 209 14.64 7.67 1.32
C TRP A 209 14.12 9.09 1.51
N ASP A 210 13.14 9.49 0.70
CA ASP A 210 12.47 10.79 0.86
C ASP A 210 11.48 10.81 2.03
N GLY A 211 11.08 9.63 2.49
CA GLY A 211 10.21 9.45 3.63
C GLY A 211 10.07 7.98 4.00
N ILE A 212 9.47 7.69 5.15
CA ILE A 212 9.29 6.33 5.67
C ILE A 212 7.84 6.16 6.12
N ALA A 213 7.20 5.11 5.65
CA ALA A 213 5.88 4.72 6.09
C ALA A 213 5.95 3.76 7.29
N ILE A 214 4.87 3.71 8.04
CA ILE A 214 4.75 2.86 9.21
C ILE A 214 3.62 1.88 8.99
N GLY A 215 3.99 0.63 8.82
CA GLY A 215 3.09 -0.50 8.63
C GLY A 215 3.08 -1.49 9.79
N GLY A 216 2.50 -2.66 9.58
CA GLY A 216 2.41 -3.74 10.57
C GLY A 216 1.54 -3.43 11.76
N VAL A 217 0.63 -2.46 11.64
CA VAL A 217 -0.36 -2.07 12.66
C VAL A 217 -1.71 -1.79 12.00
N SER A 218 -2.79 -1.86 12.78
CA SER A 218 -4.18 -1.71 12.30
C SER A 218 -4.63 -2.85 11.38
N VAL A 219 -4.09 -4.05 11.58
CA VAL A 219 -4.45 -5.28 10.85
C VAL A 219 -5.29 -6.25 11.70
N GLY A 220 -5.85 -5.76 12.81
CA GLY A 220 -6.73 -6.51 13.71
C GLY A 220 -6.39 -6.40 15.20
N GLU A 221 -5.40 -5.59 15.58
CA GLU A 221 -4.99 -5.31 16.96
C GLU A 221 -5.99 -4.41 17.69
N SER A 222 -5.92 -4.44 19.04
CA SER A 222 -6.68 -3.50 19.87
C SER A 222 -6.20 -2.05 19.69
N ARG A 223 -7.08 -1.11 20.00
CA ARG A 223 -6.76 0.32 19.91
C ARG A 223 -5.59 0.70 20.83
N GLU A 224 -5.56 0.14 22.04
CA GLU A 224 -4.52 0.38 23.04
C GLU A 224 -3.15 -0.06 22.51
N LEU A 225 -3.08 -1.22 21.86
CA LEU A 225 -1.86 -1.74 21.27
C LEU A 225 -1.39 -0.89 20.09
N ILE A 226 -2.33 -0.42 19.26
CA ILE A 226 -2.02 0.51 18.16
C ILE A 226 -1.46 1.82 18.71
N GLU A 227 -2.00 2.36 19.81
CA GLU A 227 -1.52 3.59 20.43
C GLU A 227 -0.12 3.40 21.04
N GLN A 228 0.14 2.31 21.75
CA GLN A 228 1.47 1.98 22.31
C GLN A 228 2.53 1.90 21.22
N VAL A 229 2.23 1.25 20.10
CA VAL A 229 3.13 1.16 18.95
C VAL A 229 3.36 2.53 18.30
N LYS A 230 2.39 3.44 18.35
CA LYS A 230 2.53 4.82 17.86
C LYS A 230 3.37 5.69 18.77
N ILE A 231 3.22 5.58 20.08
CA ILE A 231 3.95 6.41 21.07
C ILE A 231 5.45 6.10 21.06
N GLY A 232 5.87 4.86 20.82
CA GLY A 232 7.28 4.50 20.65
C GLY A 232 8.01 5.20 19.50
N ARG A 233 7.34 6.04 18.73
CA ARG A 233 7.88 6.81 17.59
C ARG A 233 8.35 8.22 17.94
N ALA A 234 7.88 8.78 19.05
CA ALA A 234 8.23 10.15 19.42
C ALA A 234 9.67 10.29 19.92
N HIS A 235 10.44 9.20 19.94
CA HIS A 235 11.79 9.15 20.53
C HIS A 235 12.86 8.59 19.57
N VAL A 236 12.62 8.61 18.25
CA VAL A 236 13.63 8.31 17.24
C VAL A 236 13.94 9.53 16.40
#